data_ae679b556abf45ee236d9dc31b978e80
#
_entry.id   ae679b556abf45ee236d9dc31b978e80
#
_cell.length_a   1.000
_cell.length_b   1.000
_cell.length_c   1.000
_cell.angle_alpha   90.00
_cell.angle_beta   90.00
_cell.angle_gamma   90.00
#
_symmetry.space_group_name_H-M   'P 1'
#
loop_
_entity.id
_entity.type
_entity.pdbx_description
1 polymer ?
#
loop_
_entity_poly.entity_id
_entity_poly.type
_entity_poly.pdbx_seq_one_letter_code
_entity_poly.pdbx_strand_id
1 'polypeptide(L)'
;MSKAKGVPCPGRRKNPPQIIDTSKIPPEALKGIVAECSYFFDRPICKTDDEVRERLTDFFQYYAENGGLPTVEKMALALGADKVTVFDWQNGTKGSVRSNLIKNAKAILAAIDADLVLKGMINPVAYIFRAKNYYGMKDQQDVVVQAKNIFGADTSREEIERRLTEEVVIEATTEEPPAETPPTIEQDKTE
;
A
#
# COMPACT_ATOMS: atom_id res chain seq x y z
N MET A 1 5.61 51.46 -9.00
CA MET A 1 5.75 50.06 -8.57
C MET A 1 5.09 49.18 -9.60
N SER A 2 5.90 48.51 -10.42
CA SER A 2 5.43 47.69 -11.55
C SER A 2 5.17 46.27 -11.03
N LYS A 3 3.92 45.80 -11.18
CA LYS A 3 3.56 44.40 -10.84
C LYS A 3 4.12 43.45 -11.91
N ALA A 4 5.04 42.60 -11.52
CA ALA A 4 5.53 41.54 -12.38
C ALA A 4 4.36 40.62 -12.78
N LYS A 5 4.09 40.52 -14.08
CA LYS A 5 3.13 39.57 -14.62
C LYS A 5 3.71 38.15 -14.45
N GLY A 6 3.03 37.32 -13.65
CA GLY A 6 3.41 35.93 -13.45
C GLY A 6 3.43 35.17 -14.78
N VAL A 7 4.52 34.45 -15.02
CA VAL A 7 4.66 33.54 -16.14
C VAL A 7 3.57 32.45 -16.00
N PRO A 8 2.71 32.22 -17.03
CA PRO A 8 1.72 31.17 -16.94
C PRO A 8 2.41 29.81 -16.90
N CYS A 9 2.16 29.04 -15.86
CA CYS A 9 2.60 27.65 -15.79
C CYS A 9 2.08 26.88 -17.02
N PRO A 10 2.92 26.08 -17.70
CA PRO A 10 2.49 25.28 -18.83
C PRO A 10 1.32 24.39 -18.37
N GLY A 11 0.19 24.54 -19.02
CA GLY A 11 -1.10 23.99 -18.62
C GLY A 11 -0.98 22.50 -18.32
N ARG A 12 -1.33 22.12 -17.09
CA ARG A 12 -1.61 20.75 -16.70
C ARG A 12 -2.59 20.18 -17.73
N ARG A 13 -2.12 19.25 -18.58
CA ARG A 13 -3.01 18.56 -19.52
C ARG A 13 -4.16 17.99 -18.70
N LYS A 14 -5.32 18.60 -18.80
CA LYS A 14 -6.57 18.04 -18.29
C LYS A 14 -6.89 16.87 -19.20
N ASN A 15 -6.35 15.68 -18.90
CA ASN A 15 -6.92 14.49 -19.50
C ASN A 15 -8.38 14.48 -19.04
N PRO A 16 -9.35 14.55 -19.94
CA PRO A 16 -10.73 14.39 -19.55
C PRO A 16 -10.82 13.04 -18.80
N PRO A 17 -11.66 12.92 -17.76
CA PRO A 17 -11.91 11.65 -17.13
C PRO A 17 -12.27 10.67 -18.25
N GLN A 18 -11.50 9.58 -18.38
CA GLN A 18 -11.83 8.53 -19.32
C GLN A 18 -13.14 7.92 -18.84
N ILE A 19 -14.24 8.39 -19.40
CA ILE A 19 -15.54 7.74 -19.23
C ILE A 19 -15.39 6.39 -19.92
N ILE A 20 -15.34 5.33 -19.12
CA ILE A 20 -15.36 3.97 -19.64
C ILE A 20 -16.66 3.82 -20.40
N ASP A 21 -16.56 3.75 -21.71
CA ASP A 21 -17.71 3.52 -22.57
C ASP A 21 -18.14 2.06 -22.40
N THR A 22 -19.08 1.86 -21.50
CA THR A 22 -19.61 0.53 -21.18
C THR A 22 -20.32 -0.12 -22.38
N SER A 23 -20.72 0.67 -23.39
CA SER A 23 -21.32 0.14 -24.63
C SER A 23 -20.32 -0.71 -25.45
N LYS A 24 -19.02 -0.56 -25.20
CA LYS A 24 -17.96 -1.33 -25.85
C LYS A 24 -17.67 -2.68 -25.20
N ILE A 25 -18.28 -2.96 -24.04
CA ILE A 25 -18.13 -4.27 -23.40
C ILE A 25 -19.12 -5.23 -24.04
N PRO A 26 -18.66 -6.31 -24.71
CA PRO A 26 -19.57 -7.29 -25.28
C PRO A 26 -20.48 -7.88 -24.18
N PRO A 27 -21.80 -7.93 -24.35
CA PRO A 27 -22.71 -8.46 -23.34
C PRO A 27 -22.36 -9.89 -22.90
N GLU A 28 -21.84 -10.69 -23.81
CA GLU A 28 -21.42 -12.08 -23.52
C GLU A 28 -20.21 -12.16 -22.59
N ALA A 29 -19.25 -11.22 -22.72
CA ALA A 29 -18.12 -11.13 -21.81
C ALA A 29 -18.57 -10.78 -20.39
N LEU A 30 -19.52 -9.84 -20.26
CA LEU A 30 -20.06 -9.45 -18.96
C LEU A 30 -20.85 -10.62 -18.34
N LYS A 31 -21.67 -11.33 -19.12
CA LYS A 31 -22.39 -12.53 -18.65
C LYS A 31 -21.44 -13.59 -18.11
N GLY A 32 -20.31 -13.86 -18.80
CA GLY A 32 -19.30 -14.80 -18.35
C GLY A 32 -18.70 -14.41 -16.99
N ILE A 33 -18.29 -13.13 -16.84
CA ILE A 33 -17.74 -12.62 -15.58
C ILE A 33 -18.76 -12.72 -14.44
N VAL A 34 -20.01 -12.36 -14.69
CA VAL A 34 -21.08 -12.42 -13.68
C VAL A 34 -21.36 -13.89 -13.30
N ALA A 35 -21.41 -14.80 -14.26
CA ALA A 35 -21.63 -16.22 -14.00
C ALA A 35 -20.50 -16.81 -13.13
N GLU A 36 -19.25 -16.52 -13.43
CA GLU A 36 -18.09 -16.93 -12.62
C GLU A 36 -18.17 -16.41 -11.17
N CYS A 37 -18.47 -15.13 -10.99
CA CYS A 37 -18.59 -14.53 -9.65
C CYS A 37 -19.80 -15.11 -8.88
N SER A 38 -20.93 -15.32 -9.57
CA SER A 38 -22.15 -15.84 -8.97
C SER A 38 -22.02 -17.30 -8.57
N TYR A 39 -21.17 -18.08 -9.22
CA TYR A 39 -20.91 -19.48 -8.86
C TYR A 39 -20.43 -19.64 -7.41
N PHE A 40 -19.70 -18.66 -6.90
CA PHE A 40 -19.16 -18.68 -5.53
C PHE A 40 -19.98 -17.85 -4.53
N PHE A 41 -21.07 -17.21 -4.97
CA PHE A 41 -21.76 -16.17 -4.20
C PHE A 41 -22.31 -16.64 -2.85
N ASP A 42 -22.83 -17.84 -2.74
CA ASP A 42 -23.53 -18.34 -1.54
C ASP A 42 -22.71 -19.38 -0.75
N ARG A 43 -21.39 -19.25 -0.78
CA ARG A 43 -20.52 -20.15 -0.01
C ARG A 43 -20.34 -19.64 1.41
N PRO A 44 -20.67 -20.43 2.45
CA PRO A 44 -20.43 -20.05 3.83
C PRO A 44 -18.92 -19.98 4.10
N ILE A 45 -18.50 -19.16 5.08
CA ILE A 45 -17.11 -19.03 5.47
C ILE A 45 -16.52 -20.36 5.96
N CYS A 46 -15.31 -20.70 5.54
CA CYS A 46 -14.61 -21.92 5.97
C CYS A 46 -14.29 -21.87 7.46
N LYS A 47 -14.67 -22.94 8.16
CA LYS A 47 -14.42 -23.08 9.61
C LYS A 47 -13.12 -23.84 9.90
N THR A 48 -12.85 -24.90 9.14
CA THR A 48 -11.69 -25.79 9.32
C THR A 48 -10.64 -25.57 8.23
N ASP A 49 -9.40 -26.02 8.48
CA ASP A 49 -8.32 -25.94 7.50
C ASP A 49 -8.49 -26.92 6.34
N ASP A 50 -9.18 -28.05 6.60
CA ASP A 50 -9.51 -29.02 5.56
C ASP A 50 -10.55 -28.45 4.60
N GLU A 51 -11.57 -27.75 5.10
CA GLU A 51 -12.52 -27.02 4.24
C GLU A 51 -11.81 -25.95 3.38
N VAL A 52 -10.83 -25.24 3.93
CA VAL A 52 -10.04 -24.28 3.16
C VAL A 52 -9.28 -24.99 2.04
N ARG A 53 -8.65 -26.13 2.33
CA ARG A 53 -7.91 -26.93 1.35
C ARG A 53 -8.82 -27.42 0.23
N GLU A 54 -9.95 -28.03 0.59
CA GLU A 54 -10.93 -28.54 -0.35
C GLU A 54 -11.44 -27.44 -1.27
N ARG A 55 -11.86 -26.30 -0.71
CA ARG A 55 -12.37 -25.19 -1.51
C ARG A 55 -11.32 -24.50 -2.39
N LEU A 56 -10.07 -24.47 -1.98
CA LEU A 56 -8.98 -24.01 -2.84
C LEU A 56 -8.75 -24.97 -4.00
N THR A 57 -8.84 -26.27 -3.75
CA THR A 57 -8.74 -27.29 -4.80
C THR A 57 -9.90 -27.13 -5.81
N ASP A 58 -11.14 -27.07 -5.33
CA ASP A 58 -12.32 -26.82 -6.16
C ASP A 58 -12.22 -25.53 -6.97
N PHE A 59 -11.68 -24.47 -6.35
CA PHE A 59 -11.49 -23.20 -7.01
C PHE A 59 -10.53 -23.30 -8.21
N PHE A 60 -9.37 -23.91 -8.04
CA PHE A 60 -8.42 -24.08 -9.14
C PHE A 60 -8.92 -25.06 -10.19
N GLN A 61 -9.57 -26.15 -9.78
CA GLN A 61 -10.17 -27.09 -10.70
C GLN A 61 -11.27 -26.45 -11.55
N TYR A 62 -12.14 -25.64 -10.94
CA TYR A 62 -13.16 -24.89 -11.67
C TYR A 62 -12.57 -24.06 -12.82
N TYR A 63 -11.45 -23.31 -12.56
CA TYR A 63 -10.80 -22.51 -13.60
C TYR A 63 -10.04 -23.36 -14.63
N ALA A 64 -9.54 -24.51 -14.26
CA ALA A 64 -8.92 -25.44 -15.19
C ALA A 64 -9.93 -26.03 -16.18
N GLU A 65 -11.16 -26.31 -15.72
CA GLU A 65 -12.22 -26.92 -16.54
C GLU A 65 -13.00 -25.89 -17.35
N ASN A 66 -13.35 -24.75 -16.78
CA ASN A 66 -14.24 -23.77 -17.37
C ASN A 66 -13.50 -22.58 -18.02
N GLY A 67 -12.21 -22.46 -17.79
CA GLY A 67 -11.45 -21.29 -18.21
C GLY A 67 -11.74 -20.06 -17.34
N GLY A 68 -11.38 -18.88 -17.86
CA GLY A 68 -11.49 -17.63 -17.12
C GLY A 68 -10.21 -17.26 -16.40
N LEU A 69 -10.22 -16.12 -15.68
CA LEU A 69 -9.07 -15.61 -14.96
C LEU A 69 -9.29 -15.78 -13.45
N PRO A 70 -8.56 -16.67 -12.76
CA PRO A 70 -8.60 -16.76 -11.32
C PRO A 70 -7.94 -15.52 -10.70
N THR A 71 -8.60 -14.94 -9.69
CA THR A 71 -8.07 -13.75 -8.98
C THR A 71 -8.16 -13.95 -7.48
N VAL A 72 -7.43 -13.12 -6.72
CA VAL A 72 -7.47 -13.18 -5.25
C VAL A 72 -8.87 -12.86 -4.72
N GLU A 73 -9.60 -11.95 -5.38
CA GLU A 73 -10.97 -11.60 -5.03
C GLU A 73 -11.92 -12.79 -5.23
N LYS A 74 -11.82 -13.47 -6.37
CA LYS A 74 -12.65 -14.66 -6.66
C LYS A 74 -12.29 -15.83 -5.74
N MET A 75 -11.01 -15.97 -5.37
CA MET A 75 -10.56 -16.93 -4.37
C MET A 75 -11.19 -16.62 -2.99
N ALA A 76 -11.26 -15.37 -2.59
CA ALA A 76 -11.91 -14.98 -1.34
C ALA A 76 -13.41 -15.34 -1.36
N LEU A 77 -14.12 -15.08 -2.46
CA LEU A 77 -15.51 -15.54 -2.65
C LEU A 77 -15.64 -17.06 -2.55
N ALA A 78 -14.74 -17.81 -3.17
CA ALA A 78 -14.75 -19.29 -3.10
C ALA A 78 -14.57 -19.79 -1.66
N LEU A 79 -13.83 -19.08 -0.82
CA LEU A 79 -13.65 -19.41 0.60
C LEU A 79 -14.81 -18.92 1.48
N GLY A 80 -15.79 -18.21 0.91
CA GLY A 80 -16.87 -17.57 1.65
C GLY A 80 -16.37 -16.45 2.58
N ALA A 81 -15.26 -15.82 2.24
CA ALA A 81 -14.60 -14.81 3.06
C ALA A 81 -14.43 -13.49 2.27
N ASP A 82 -14.29 -12.39 2.98
CA ASP A 82 -13.88 -11.14 2.39
C ASP A 82 -12.34 -11.05 2.26
N LYS A 83 -11.88 -10.05 1.53
CA LYS A 83 -10.45 -9.80 1.30
C LYS A 83 -9.68 -9.59 2.60
N VAL A 84 -10.28 -8.91 3.59
CA VAL A 84 -9.64 -8.60 4.88
C VAL A 84 -9.45 -9.88 5.67
N THR A 85 -10.48 -10.71 5.75
CA THR A 85 -10.43 -12.03 6.40
C THR A 85 -9.35 -12.94 5.79
N VAL A 86 -9.23 -12.98 4.45
CA VAL A 86 -8.18 -13.76 3.77
C VAL A 86 -6.78 -13.23 4.09
N PHE A 87 -6.63 -11.90 4.19
CA PHE A 87 -5.37 -11.27 4.61
C PHE A 87 -5.02 -11.63 6.06
N ASP A 88 -5.98 -11.60 6.98
CA ASP A 88 -5.78 -11.99 8.37
C ASP A 88 -5.39 -13.46 8.49
N TRP A 89 -6.01 -14.35 7.71
CA TRP A 89 -5.63 -15.76 7.67
C TRP A 89 -4.20 -15.95 7.15
N GLN A 90 -3.81 -15.20 6.12
CA GLN A 90 -2.43 -15.20 5.61
C GLN A 90 -1.42 -14.80 6.69
N ASN A 91 -1.78 -13.85 7.57
CA ASN A 91 -0.93 -13.36 8.66
C ASN A 91 -0.93 -14.28 9.90
N GLY A 92 -1.66 -15.39 9.85
CA GLY A 92 -1.61 -16.43 10.87
C GLY A 92 -2.65 -16.31 11.98
N THR A 93 -3.67 -15.45 11.86
CA THR A 93 -4.73 -15.28 12.89
C THR A 93 -5.50 -16.58 13.17
N LYS A 94 -5.53 -17.51 12.23
CA LYS A 94 -6.20 -18.84 12.34
C LYS A 94 -5.21 -20.01 12.31
N GLY A 95 -3.93 -19.75 12.60
CA GLY A 95 -2.88 -20.76 12.68
C GLY A 95 -1.99 -20.84 11.43
N SER A 96 -0.89 -21.57 11.57
CA SER A 96 0.14 -21.69 10.52
C SER A 96 -0.30 -22.50 9.31
N VAL A 97 -1.13 -23.52 9.50
CA VAL A 97 -1.60 -24.39 8.41
C VAL A 97 -2.44 -23.58 7.43
N ARG A 98 -3.43 -22.85 7.93
CA ARG A 98 -4.28 -21.97 7.10
C ARG A 98 -3.46 -20.88 6.42
N SER A 99 -2.54 -20.25 7.14
CA SER A 99 -1.62 -19.24 6.60
C SER A 99 -0.83 -19.77 5.40
N ASN A 100 -0.28 -20.98 5.52
CA ASN A 100 0.48 -21.61 4.45
C ASN A 100 -0.41 -21.96 3.25
N LEU A 101 -1.63 -22.46 3.47
CA LEU A 101 -2.58 -22.74 2.38
C LEU A 101 -2.90 -21.48 1.57
N ILE A 102 -3.16 -20.36 2.25
CA ILE A 102 -3.44 -19.07 1.58
C ILE A 102 -2.21 -18.54 0.84
N LYS A 103 -1.02 -18.63 1.44
CA LYS A 103 0.24 -18.20 0.80
C LYS A 103 0.52 -19.01 -0.47
N ASN A 104 0.36 -20.33 -0.39
CA ASN A 104 0.55 -21.22 -1.54
C ASN A 104 -0.46 -20.93 -2.65
N ALA A 105 -1.73 -20.74 -2.32
CA ALA A 105 -2.76 -20.37 -3.30
C ALA A 105 -2.45 -19.03 -3.98
N LYS A 106 -2.00 -18.02 -3.23
CA LYS A 106 -1.55 -16.75 -3.80
C LYS A 106 -0.30 -16.89 -4.68
N ALA A 107 0.63 -17.78 -4.32
CA ALA A 107 1.80 -18.07 -5.15
C ALA A 107 1.42 -18.68 -6.50
N ILE A 108 0.42 -19.59 -6.51
CA ILE A 108 -0.13 -20.14 -7.75
C ILE A 108 -0.75 -19.02 -8.60
N LEU A 109 -1.57 -18.15 -8.00
CA LEU A 109 -2.17 -17.02 -8.72
C LEU A 109 -1.11 -16.06 -9.28
N ALA A 110 -0.04 -15.79 -8.53
CA ALA A 110 1.08 -14.98 -9.00
C ALA A 110 1.80 -15.60 -10.20
N ALA A 111 2.00 -16.91 -10.19
CA ALA A 111 2.61 -17.64 -11.32
C ALA A 111 1.71 -17.58 -12.56
N ILE A 112 0.41 -17.79 -12.42
CA ILE A 112 -0.56 -17.67 -13.52
C ILE A 112 -0.52 -16.26 -14.12
N ASP A 113 -0.57 -15.23 -13.28
CA ASP A 113 -0.51 -13.84 -13.73
C ASP A 113 0.80 -13.54 -14.47
N ALA A 114 1.95 -14.01 -13.98
CA ALA A 114 3.24 -13.83 -14.62
C ALA A 114 3.28 -14.48 -16.01
N ASP A 115 2.80 -15.72 -16.13
CA ASP A 115 2.72 -16.43 -17.40
C ASP A 115 1.82 -15.70 -18.41
N LEU A 116 0.69 -15.20 -17.98
CA LEU A 116 -0.24 -14.46 -18.84
C LEU A 116 0.34 -13.12 -19.32
N VAL A 117 1.16 -12.45 -18.48
CA VAL A 117 1.89 -11.25 -18.91
C VAL A 117 2.93 -11.59 -19.95
N LEU A 118 3.72 -12.65 -19.74
CA LEU A 118 4.74 -13.10 -20.70
C LEU A 118 4.15 -13.49 -22.07
N LYS A 119 2.93 -14.02 -22.05
CA LYS A 119 2.15 -14.35 -23.27
C LYS A 119 1.42 -13.14 -23.86
N GLY A 120 1.52 -11.95 -23.26
CA GLY A 120 0.85 -10.74 -23.72
C GLY A 120 -0.69 -10.73 -23.52
N MET A 121 -1.21 -11.64 -22.70
CA MET A 121 -2.66 -11.79 -22.46
C MET A 121 -3.19 -10.81 -21.41
N ILE A 122 -2.33 -10.30 -20.54
CA ILE A 122 -2.68 -9.32 -19.49
C ILE A 122 -1.81 -8.08 -19.66
N ASN A 123 -2.41 -6.91 -19.40
CA ASN A 123 -1.67 -5.66 -19.41
C ASN A 123 -0.61 -5.64 -18.30
N PRO A 124 0.68 -5.39 -18.61
CA PRO A 124 1.76 -5.36 -17.61
C PRO A 124 1.53 -4.38 -16.45
N VAL A 125 0.87 -3.24 -16.72
CA VAL A 125 0.55 -2.25 -15.68
C VAL A 125 -0.45 -2.83 -14.67
N ALA A 126 -1.48 -3.53 -15.16
CA ALA A 126 -2.44 -4.21 -14.29
C ALA A 126 -1.78 -5.31 -13.46
N TYR A 127 -0.84 -6.04 -14.04
CA TYR A 127 -0.04 -7.04 -13.31
C TYR A 127 0.79 -6.41 -12.19
N ILE A 128 1.54 -5.33 -12.47
CA ILE A 128 2.36 -4.63 -11.47
C ILE A 128 1.47 -4.18 -10.30
N PHE A 129 0.28 -3.63 -10.61
CA PHE A 129 -0.66 -3.21 -9.57
C PHE A 129 -1.14 -4.38 -8.70
N ARG A 130 -1.49 -5.52 -9.31
CA ARG A 130 -1.89 -6.73 -8.58
C ARG A 130 -0.74 -7.31 -7.77
N ALA A 131 0.47 -7.35 -8.34
CA ALA A 131 1.65 -7.88 -7.70
C ALA A 131 2.04 -7.11 -6.43
N LYS A 132 1.93 -5.78 -6.45
CA LYS A 132 2.15 -4.93 -5.28
C LYS A 132 1.08 -5.11 -4.20
N ASN A 133 -0.19 -5.21 -4.59
CA ASN A 133 -1.29 -5.27 -3.63
C ASN A 133 -1.53 -6.66 -3.03
N TYR A 134 -1.24 -7.74 -3.78
CA TYR A 134 -1.62 -9.10 -3.38
C TYR A 134 -0.44 -10.03 -3.14
N TYR A 135 0.66 -9.87 -3.88
CA TYR A 135 1.78 -10.79 -3.85
C TYR A 135 3.00 -10.25 -3.09
N GLY A 136 2.90 -9.04 -2.55
CA GLY A 136 3.95 -8.45 -1.72
C GLY A 136 5.18 -7.96 -2.49
N MET A 137 5.08 -7.81 -3.80
CA MET A 137 6.16 -7.20 -4.59
C MET A 137 6.36 -5.74 -4.18
N LYS A 138 7.61 -5.36 -3.96
CA LYS A 138 8.01 -3.99 -3.62
C LYS A 138 8.91 -3.46 -4.73
N ASP A 139 8.77 -2.19 -5.08
CA ASP A 139 9.78 -1.51 -5.90
C ASP A 139 11.03 -1.37 -5.03
N GLN A 140 12.10 -2.05 -5.41
CA GLN A 140 13.41 -1.76 -4.85
C GLN A 140 13.91 -0.48 -5.53
N GLN A 141 13.73 0.65 -4.87
CA GLN A 141 14.47 1.86 -5.17
C GLN A 141 15.67 1.86 -4.24
N ASP A 142 16.84 1.59 -4.78
CA ASP A 142 18.10 1.91 -4.11
C ASP A 142 18.20 3.44 -4.09
N VAL A 143 17.60 4.05 -3.07
CA VAL A 143 17.86 5.46 -2.79
C VAL A 143 19.29 5.52 -2.27
N VAL A 144 20.25 5.70 -3.16
CA VAL A 144 21.59 6.12 -2.79
C VAL A 144 21.43 7.53 -2.19
N VAL A 145 21.19 7.59 -0.88
CA VAL A 145 21.32 8.84 -0.15
C VAL A 145 22.79 9.19 -0.18
N GLN A 146 23.23 9.87 -1.24
CA GLN A 146 24.46 10.63 -1.17
C GLN A 146 24.19 11.69 -0.09
N ALA A 147 24.73 11.45 1.09
CA ALA A 147 24.82 12.48 2.09
C ALA A 147 25.61 13.64 1.45
N LYS A 148 24.88 14.58 0.85
CA LYS A 148 25.46 15.83 0.42
C LYS A 148 25.97 16.48 1.70
N ASN A 149 27.29 16.49 1.88
CA ASN A 149 27.89 17.14 3.03
C ASN A 149 27.31 18.54 3.11
N ILE A 150 26.41 18.78 4.07
CA ILE A 150 25.77 20.07 4.31
C ILE A 150 26.84 21.13 4.65
N PHE A 151 28.03 20.68 5.01
CA PHE A 151 29.18 21.51 5.41
C PHE A 151 30.24 21.68 4.31
N GLY A 152 29.95 21.38 3.02
CA GLY A 152 30.97 21.46 1.97
C GLY A 152 32.06 20.39 2.09
N ALA A 153 32.66 20.02 0.96
CA ALA A 153 33.57 18.88 0.87
C ALA A 153 34.90 19.02 1.64
N ASP A 154 35.21 20.20 2.23
CA ASP A 154 36.50 20.51 2.81
C ASP A 154 36.45 21.14 4.21
N THR A 155 35.39 20.97 4.98
CA THR A 155 35.40 21.44 6.37
C THR A 155 36.19 20.43 7.23
N SER A 156 37.39 20.83 7.64
CA SER A 156 38.18 20.02 8.57
C SER A 156 37.48 19.92 9.92
N ARG A 157 37.77 18.84 10.67
CA ARG A 157 37.20 18.64 12.01
C ARG A 157 37.44 19.86 12.91
N GLU A 158 38.58 20.52 12.76
CA GLU A 158 38.97 21.72 13.51
C GLU A 158 38.10 22.94 13.19
N GLU A 159 37.66 23.06 11.93
CA GLU A 159 36.73 24.12 11.49
C GLU A 159 35.34 23.94 12.09
N ILE A 160 34.86 22.69 12.21
CA ILE A 160 33.56 22.36 12.80
C ILE A 160 33.59 22.64 14.32
N GLU A 161 34.69 22.24 15.00
CA GLU A 161 34.87 22.50 16.42
C GLU A 161 34.97 23.99 16.73
N ARG A 162 35.59 24.77 15.85
CA ARG A 162 35.67 26.24 15.99
C ARG A 162 34.28 26.88 15.89
N ARG A 163 33.48 26.52 14.91
CA ARG A 163 32.12 27.05 14.74
C ARG A 163 31.21 26.72 15.90
N LEU A 164 31.27 25.49 16.41
CA LEU A 164 30.51 25.09 17.60
C LEU A 164 30.92 25.89 18.86
N THR A 165 32.20 26.23 19.00
CA THR A 165 32.67 27.05 20.14
C THR A 165 32.26 28.52 20.00
N GLU A 166 32.20 29.05 18.78
CA GLU A 166 31.73 30.44 18.51
C GLU A 166 30.20 30.57 18.76
N GLU A 167 29.40 29.58 18.41
CA GLU A 167 27.95 29.57 18.63
C GLU A 167 27.59 29.51 20.13
N VAL A 168 28.34 28.73 20.92
CA VAL A 168 28.14 28.63 22.38
C VAL A 168 28.48 29.94 23.10
N VAL A 169 29.41 30.73 22.59
CA VAL A 169 29.78 32.05 23.19
C VAL A 169 28.70 33.10 22.94
N ILE A 170 27.92 33.00 21.86
CA ILE A 170 26.84 33.96 21.56
C ILE A 170 25.62 33.69 22.46
N GLU A 171 25.30 32.45 22.78
CA GLU A 171 24.18 32.11 23.69
C GLU A 171 24.45 32.45 25.15
N ALA A 172 25.72 32.52 25.59
CA ALA A 172 26.08 32.84 26.97
C ALA A 172 25.98 34.36 27.30
N THR A 173 25.70 35.21 26.29
CA THR A 173 25.64 36.67 26.48
C THR A 173 24.21 37.23 26.46
N THR A 174 23.18 36.38 26.40
CA THR A 174 21.78 36.84 26.45
C THR A 174 21.29 36.84 27.89
N GLU A 175 20.92 37.99 28.35
CA GLU A 175 20.52 38.43 29.69
C GLU A 175 19.52 37.53 30.41
N GLU A 176 19.70 37.37 31.74
CA GLU A 176 18.72 36.81 32.66
C GLU A 176 17.37 37.56 32.58
N PRO A 177 16.23 36.85 32.43
CA PRO A 177 14.93 37.49 32.58
C PRO A 177 14.68 37.82 34.07
N PRO A 178 13.99 38.93 34.38
CA PRO A 178 13.72 39.36 35.77
C PRO A 178 12.79 38.36 36.46
N ALA A 179 13.09 38.04 37.72
CA ALA A 179 12.35 37.14 38.59
C ALA A 179 10.88 37.58 38.75
N GLU A 180 9.97 36.77 38.26
CA GLU A 180 8.54 36.86 38.57
C GLU A 180 8.27 36.28 39.97
N THR A 181 7.72 37.16 40.84
CA THR A 181 7.20 36.75 42.16
C THR A 181 5.98 35.87 42.03
N PRO A 182 5.89 34.78 42.79
CA PRO A 182 4.72 33.88 42.72
C PRO A 182 3.47 34.57 43.36
N PRO A 183 2.28 34.35 42.79
CA PRO A 183 1.03 34.87 43.36
C PRO A 183 0.68 34.17 44.65
N THR A 184 0.36 35.00 45.66
CA THR A 184 -0.19 34.59 46.98
C THR A 184 -1.54 33.93 46.80
N ILE A 185 -1.64 32.65 47.22
CA ILE A 185 -2.92 31.94 47.28
C ILE A 185 -3.63 32.36 48.59
N GLU A 186 -4.66 33.17 48.47
CA GLU A 186 -5.63 33.42 49.59
C GLU A 186 -6.49 32.14 49.74
N GLN A 187 -6.40 31.56 50.92
CA GLN A 187 -7.29 30.54 51.41
C GLN A 187 -8.62 31.20 51.86
N ASP A 188 -9.67 30.99 51.11
CA ASP A 188 -11.02 31.33 51.55
C ASP A 188 -11.58 30.16 52.31
N LYS A 189 -11.81 30.39 53.64
CA LYS A 189 -12.56 29.57 54.54
C LYS A 189 -13.99 30.11 54.55
N THR A 190 -14.96 29.31 54.20
CA THR A 190 -16.34 29.42 54.71
C THR A 190 -17.02 28.07 54.62
N GLU A 191 -17.34 27.63 55.80
CA GLU A 191 -18.56 27.05 56.37
C GLU A 191 -19.27 25.95 55.55
#